data_6557d19e7a24fb697a054d5e0926de62
#
_entry.id   6557d19e7a24fb697a054d5e0926de62
#
_cell.length_a   1.000
_cell.length_b   1.000
_cell.length_c   1.000
_cell.angle_alpha   90.00
_cell.angle_beta   90.00
_cell.angle_gamma   90.00
#
_symmetry.space_group_name_H-M   'P 1'
#
loop_
_entity.id
_entity.type
_entity.pdbx_description
1 polymer ?
#
loop_
_entity_poly.entity_id
_entity_poly.type
_entity_poly.pdbx_seq_one_letter_code
_entity_poly.pdbx_strand_id
1 'polypeptide(L)'
;MGKHKDSKREEVLIAAEEVFLNKGLKGARTAEIAQKAGVTHAVLHYWFNTKEDLFNVVLQRKMEDFRESVVVAFSKTEGSIEERIENAVGIHFDFIRSHLGLPRFIVNEVCCNPDNIEPVKEAMASGINDKLSDPDIPNAATIVADIISLNLSAFLMAPVIAKLGFCTEDEFLDRRRQENIGTILLKLKHSSL
;
A
#
# COMPACT_ATOMS: atom_id res chain seq x y z
N MET A 1 -29.88 17.55 3.81
CA MET A 1 -28.84 18.34 3.11
C MET A 1 -27.42 17.82 3.37
N GLY A 2 -27.10 17.20 4.50
CA GLY A 2 -25.75 16.65 4.80
C GLY A 2 -25.32 15.49 3.89
N LYS A 3 -26.12 14.45 3.76
CA LYS A 3 -25.75 13.22 3.01
C LYS A 3 -25.33 13.44 1.54
N HIS A 4 -25.90 14.41 0.84
CA HIS A 4 -25.54 14.68 -0.56
C HIS A 4 -24.21 15.45 -0.69
N LYS A 5 -23.87 16.24 0.33
CA LYS A 5 -22.60 16.99 0.40
C LYS A 5 -21.42 16.05 0.71
N ASP A 6 -21.65 15.09 1.61
CA ASP A 6 -20.67 14.08 1.97
C ASP A 6 -20.39 13.12 0.77
N SER A 7 -21.43 12.76 0.01
CA SER A 7 -21.29 11.96 -1.22
C SER A 7 -20.42 12.66 -2.27
N LYS A 8 -20.61 13.96 -2.50
CA LYS A 8 -19.82 14.70 -3.49
C LYS A 8 -18.36 14.91 -3.07
N ARG A 9 -18.11 15.11 -1.77
CA ARG A 9 -16.74 15.16 -1.26
C ARG A 9 -16.03 13.83 -1.45
N GLU A 10 -16.74 12.74 -1.24
CA GLU A 10 -16.20 11.39 -1.46
C GLU A 10 -15.89 11.12 -2.94
N GLU A 11 -16.75 11.55 -3.87
CA GLU A 11 -16.49 11.47 -5.31
C GLU A 11 -15.21 12.23 -5.71
N VAL A 12 -14.94 13.40 -5.08
CA VAL A 12 -13.67 14.13 -5.28
C VAL A 12 -12.48 13.34 -4.75
N LEU A 13 -12.59 12.70 -3.59
CA LEU A 13 -11.49 11.89 -3.03
C LEU A 13 -11.20 10.67 -3.90
N ILE A 14 -12.20 9.97 -4.40
CA ILE A 14 -12.04 8.83 -5.32
C ILE A 14 -11.35 9.27 -6.61
N ALA A 15 -11.80 10.37 -7.22
CA ALA A 15 -11.17 10.92 -8.42
C ALA A 15 -9.74 11.38 -8.18
N ALA A 16 -9.47 12.00 -7.02
CA ALA A 16 -8.15 12.44 -6.62
C ALA A 16 -7.20 11.26 -6.42
N GLU A 17 -7.68 10.20 -5.75
CA GLU A 17 -6.93 8.97 -5.57
C GLU A 17 -6.44 8.42 -6.92
N GLU A 18 -7.34 8.24 -7.89
CA GLU A 18 -6.97 7.72 -9.20
C GLU A 18 -5.93 8.61 -9.90
N VAL A 19 -6.10 9.93 -9.84
CA VAL A 19 -5.17 10.88 -10.49
C VAL A 19 -3.81 10.88 -9.79
N PHE A 20 -3.78 10.89 -8.46
CA PHE A 20 -2.52 10.89 -7.70
C PHE A 20 -1.77 9.56 -7.80
N LEU A 21 -2.45 8.42 -7.74
CA LEU A 21 -1.81 7.11 -7.93
C LEU A 21 -1.14 6.97 -9.30
N ASN A 22 -1.73 7.59 -10.34
CA ASN A 22 -1.19 7.53 -11.69
C ASN A 22 -0.10 8.58 -11.98
N LYS A 23 -0.20 9.78 -11.42
CA LYS A 23 0.61 10.94 -11.83
C LYS A 23 1.47 11.54 -10.70
N GLY A 24 1.29 11.09 -9.47
CA GLY A 24 1.90 11.69 -8.29
C GLY A 24 1.39 13.11 -8.00
N LEU A 25 1.87 13.70 -6.90
CA LEU A 25 1.51 15.08 -6.53
C LEU A 25 1.90 16.08 -7.61
N LYS A 26 3.13 15.98 -8.15
CA LYS A 26 3.66 16.97 -9.13
C LYS A 26 2.91 16.94 -10.46
N GLY A 27 2.51 15.75 -10.94
CA GLY A 27 1.86 15.55 -12.23
C GLY A 27 0.34 15.78 -12.22
N ALA A 28 -0.30 15.74 -11.05
CA ALA A 28 -1.74 15.90 -10.91
C ALA A 28 -2.19 17.36 -11.07
N ARG A 29 -3.36 17.54 -11.69
CA ARG A 29 -4.01 18.85 -11.85
C ARG A 29 -5.38 18.83 -11.19
N THR A 30 -5.70 19.83 -10.36
CA THR A 30 -6.99 19.93 -9.67
C THR A 30 -8.16 20.06 -10.64
N ALA A 31 -7.96 20.68 -11.80
CA ALA A 31 -8.97 20.76 -12.84
C ALA A 31 -9.37 19.38 -13.40
N GLU A 32 -8.40 18.47 -13.58
CA GLU A 32 -8.66 17.08 -14.00
C GLU A 32 -9.42 16.30 -12.94
N ILE A 33 -9.04 16.47 -11.66
CA ILE A 33 -9.74 15.85 -10.54
C ILE A 33 -11.18 16.33 -10.46
N ALA A 34 -11.42 17.64 -10.57
CA ALA A 34 -12.75 18.22 -10.54
C ALA A 34 -13.63 17.70 -11.69
N GLN A 35 -13.07 17.66 -12.91
CA GLN A 35 -13.76 17.12 -14.09
C GLN A 35 -14.14 15.65 -13.88
N LYS A 36 -13.21 14.84 -13.38
CA LYS A 36 -13.42 13.40 -13.14
C LYS A 36 -14.47 13.15 -12.05
N ALA A 37 -14.48 13.97 -11.01
CA ALA A 37 -15.46 13.93 -9.93
C ALA A 37 -16.84 14.53 -10.32
N GLY A 38 -16.98 15.08 -11.52
CA GLY A 38 -18.24 15.75 -11.94
C GLY A 38 -18.59 16.97 -11.09
N VAL A 39 -17.58 17.70 -10.60
CA VAL A 39 -17.78 18.94 -9.83
C VAL A 39 -17.05 20.12 -10.48
N THR A 40 -17.43 21.34 -10.11
CA THR A 40 -16.70 22.53 -10.53
C THR A 40 -15.42 22.70 -9.73
N HIS A 41 -14.43 23.40 -10.30
CA HIS A 41 -13.18 23.72 -9.61
C HIS A 41 -13.43 24.51 -8.31
N ALA A 42 -14.43 25.39 -8.28
CA ALA A 42 -14.83 26.13 -7.09
C ALA A 42 -15.35 25.21 -5.97
N VAL A 43 -16.11 24.16 -6.32
CA VAL A 43 -16.60 23.16 -5.36
C VAL A 43 -15.45 22.33 -4.81
N LEU A 44 -14.47 21.95 -5.61
CA LEU A 44 -13.27 21.25 -5.14
C LEU A 44 -12.52 22.13 -4.13
N HIS A 45 -12.25 23.41 -4.47
CA HIS A 45 -11.57 24.35 -3.58
C HIS A 45 -12.35 24.69 -2.31
N TYR A 46 -13.65 24.54 -2.31
CA TYR A 46 -14.46 24.69 -1.10
C TYR A 46 -14.14 23.60 -0.05
N TRP A 47 -13.81 22.38 -0.48
CA TRP A 47 -13.46 21.29 0.43
C TRP A 47 -11.97 21.16 0.72
N PHE A 48 -11.14 21.54 -0.27
CA PHE A 48 -9.69 21.41 -0.19
C PHE A 48 -9.03 22.70 -0.68
N ASN A 49 -8.43 23.46 0.25
CA ASN A 49 -7.86 24.77 -0.08
C ASN A 49 -6.74 24.68 -1.11
N THR A 50 -5.90 23.65 -1.00
CA THR A 50 -4.74 23.43 -1.87
C THR A 50 -4.76 22.01 -2.46
N LYS A 51 -3.98 21.81 -3.51
CA LYS A 51 -3.75 20.47 -4.06
C LYS A 51 -3.03 19.56 -3.06
N GLU A 52 -2.14 20.15 -2.29
CA GLU A 52 -1.39 19.50 -1.23
C GLU A 52 -2.30 19.03 -0.09
N ASP A 53 -3.29 19.81 0.32
CA ASP A 53 -4.29 19.39 1.32
C ASP A 53 -5.08 18.15 0.83
N LEU A 54 -5.53 18.20 -0.43
CA LEU A 54 -6.23 17.07 -1.03
C LEU A 54 -5.33 15.83 -1.13
N PHE A 55 -4.07 16.03 -1.53
CA PHE A 55 -3.08 14.96 -1.62
C PHE A 55 -2.82 14.30 -0.26
N ASN A 56 -2.63 15.10 0.80
CA ASN A 56 -2.39 14.58 2.15
C ASN A 56 -3.55 13.72 2.65
N VAL A 57 -4.79 14.11 2.36
CA VAL A 57 -5.97 13.27 2.71
C VAL A 57 -5.95 11.95 1.95
N VAL A 58 -5.59 11.96 0.66
CA VAL A 58 -5.47 10.73 -0.14
C VAL A 58 -4.32 9.87 0.34
N LEU A 59 -3.15 10.47 0.62
CA LEU A 59 -1.99 9.76 1.15
C LEU A 59 -2.32 9.07 2.47
N GLN A 60 -2.95 9.80 3.40
CA GLN A 60 -3.35 9.24 4.70
C GLN A 60 -4.30 8.06 4.54
N ARG A 61 -5.31 8.14 3.66
CA ARG A 61 -6.22 7.02 3.36
C ARG A 61 -5.47 5.80 2.82
N LYS A 62 -4.57 6.01 1.86
CA LYS A 62 -3.79 4.89 1.29
C LYS A 62 -2.83 4.26 2.29
N MET A 63 -2.27 5.04 3.20
CA MET A 63 -1.44 4.50 4.27
C MET A 63 -2.27 3.73 5.30
N GLU A 64 -3.50 4.16 5.56
CA GLU A 64 -4.42 3.45 6.44
C GLU A 64 -4.87 2.11 5.81
N ASP A 65 -5.28 2.11 4.52
CA ASP A 65 -5.60 0.88 3.79
C ASP A 65 -4.40 -0.10 3.80
N PHE A 66 -3.19 0.42 3.59
CA PHE A 66 -1.96 -0.38 3.63
C PHE A 66 -1.70 -0.94 5.03
N ARG A 67 -1.80 -0.11 6.08
CA ARG A 67 -1.67 -0.53 7.48
C ARG A 67 -2.66 -1.64 7.80
N GLU A 68 -3.93 -1.46 7.42
CA GLU A 68 -4.98 -2.43 7.68
C GLU A 68 -4.68 -3.78 7.00
N SER A 69 -4.15 -3.77 5.78
CA SER A 69 -3.72 -4.99 5.09
C SER A 69 -2.62 -5.73 5.85
N VAL A 70 -1.66 -4.99 6.40
CA VAL A 70 -0.59 -5.56 7.24
C VAL A 70 -1.18 -6.14 8.52
N VAL A 71 -2.04 -5.39 9.23
CA VAL A 71 -2.70 -5.86 10.45
C VAL A 71 -3.49 -7.15 10.19
N VAL A 72 -4.26 -7.21 9.11
CA VAL A 72 -5.03 -8.41 8.74
C VAL A 72 -4.09 -9.58 8.43
N ALA A 73 -3.01 -9.34 7.68
CA ALA A 73 -2.03 -10.37 7.34
C ALA A 73 -1.40 -11.04 8.57
N PHE A 74 -1.13 -10.25 9.61
CA PHE A 74 -0.46 -10.75 10.84
C PHE A 74 -1.41 -11.01 12.01
N SER A 75 -2.73 -10.87 11.85
CA SER A 75 -3.69 -11.12 12.92
C SER A 75 -4.00 -12.60 13.17
N LYS A 76 -3.66 -13.48 12.23
CA LYS A 76 -3.85 -14.92 12.40
C LYS A 76 -2.72 -15.50 13.28
N THR A 77 -3.10 -15.96 14.47
CA THR A 77 -2.19 -16.59 15.44
C THR A 77 -2.35 -18.11 15.51
N GLU A 78 -3.32 -18.67 14.80
CA GLU A 78 -3.57 -20.11 14.73
C GLU A 78 -2.75 -20.78 13.62
N GLY A 79 -2.35 -22.00 13.84
CA GLY A 79 -1.54 -22.80 12.91
C GLY A 79 -0.05 -22.75 13.20
N SER A 80 0.71 -23.47 12.39
CA SER A 80 2.19 -23.45 12.46
C SER A 80 2.73 -22.08 12.04
N ILE A 81 3.98 -21.79 12.42
CA ILE A 81 4.67 -20.55 11.99
C ILE A 81 4.70 -20.48 10.45
N GLU A 82 4.96 -21.60 9.80
CA GLU A 82 4.96 -21.71 8.34
C GLU A 82 3.64 -21.29 7.73
N GLU A 83 2.52 -21.84 8.20
CA GLU A 83 1.17 -21.51 7.72
C GLU A 83 0.82 -20.04 7.97
N ARG A 84 1.25 -19.48 9.09
CA ARG A 84 1.03 -18.07 9.42
C ARG A 84 1.81 -17.15 8.48
N ILE A 85 3.07 -17.48 8.15
CA ILE A 85 3.89 -16.73 7.20
C ILE A 85 3.34 -16.84 5.77
N GLU A 86 2.95 -18.03 5.32
CA GLU A 86 2.30 -18.22 4.01
C GLU A 86 1.05 -17.36 3.87
N ASN A 87 0.21 -17.36 4.91
CA ASN A 87 -0.98 -16.51 4.96
C ASN A 87 -0.62 -15.01 4.93
N ALA A 88 0.36 -14.58 5.73
CA ALA A 88 0.76 -13.17 5.80
C ALA A 88 1.29 -12.67 4.44
N VAL A 89 2.19 -13.43 3.81
CA VAL A 89 2.71 -13.11 2.47
C VAL A 89 1.55 -13.07 1.46
N GLY A 90 0.68 -14.08 1.48
CA GLY A 90 -0.44 -14.18 0.54
C GLY A 90 -1.44 -13.04 0.66
N ILE A 91 -1.93 -12.75 1.86
CA ILE A 91 -2.90 -11.67 2.12
C ILE A 91 -2.34 -10.32 1.68
N HIS A 92 -1.10 -10.01 2.07
CA HIS A 92 -0.46 -8.75 1.68
C HIS A 92 -0.18 -8.69 0.16
N PHE A 93 0.17 -9.80 -0.46
CA PHE A 93 0.38 -9.89 -1.91
C PHE A 93 -0.93 -9.64 -2.69
N ASP A 94 -2.03 -10.28 -2.26
CA ASP A 94 -3.35 -10.13 -2.87
C ASP A 94 -3.92 -8.71 -2.68
N PHE A 95 -3.64 -8.08 -1.52
CA PHE A 95 -3.96 -6.67 -1.31
C PHE A 95 -3.25 -5.78 -2.33
N ILE A 96 -1.94 -5.95 -2.54
CA ILE A 96 -1.21 -5.14 -3.52
C ILE A 96 -1.72 -5.42 -4.94
N ARG A 97 -2.02 -6.69 -5.29
CA ARG A 97 -2.59 -7.07 -6.59
C ARG A 97 -3.91 -6.33 -6.88
N SER A 98 -4.72 -6.11 -5.86
CA SER A 98 -5.97 -5.33 -5.98
C SER A 98 -5.76 -3.81 -6.02
N HIS A 99 -4.53 -3.32 -5.74
CA HIS A 99 -4.17 -1.90 -5.67
C HIS A 99 -2.90 -1.59 -6.48
N LEU A 100 -2.87 -1.93 -7.77
CA LEU A 100 -1.68 -1.90 -8.62
C LEU A 100 -0.91 -0.56 -8.67
N GLY A 101 -1.58 0.56 -8.46
CA GLY A 101 -0.94 1.88 -8.38
C GLY A 101 -0.20 2.15 -7.06
N LEU A 102 -0.53 1.41 -6.00
CA LEU A 102 -0.05 1.67 -4.65
C LEU A 102 1.47 1.47 -4.46
N PRO A 103 2.12 0.41 -4.98
CA PRO A 103 3.56 0.24 -4.86
C PRO A 103 4.35 1.42 -5.41
N ARG A 104 3.97 1.87 -6.61
CA ARG A 104 4.60 3.01 -7.27
C ARG A 104 4.37 4.31 -6.51
N PHE A 105 3.17 4.50 -6.01
CA PHE A 105 2.80 5.65 -5.19
C PHE A 105 3.63 5.70 -3.89
N ILE A 106 3.74 4.58 -3.16
CA ILE A 106 4.55 4.49 -1.93
C ILE A 106 6.02 4.84 -2.23
N VAL A 107 6.61 4.26 -3.27
CA VAL A 107 8.01 4.54 -3.60
C VAL A 107 8.21 6.02 -3.96
N ASN A 108 7.37 6.58 -4.81
CA ASN A 108 7.53 7.96 -5.27
C ASN A 108 7.25 8.98 -4.18
N GLU A 109 6.20 8.79 -3.38
CA GLU A 109 5.70 9.82 -2.48
C GLU A 109 6.18 9.63 -1.03
N VAL A 110 6.67 8.45 -0.68
CA VAL A 110 7.17 8.16 0.68
C VAL A 110 8.68 7.89 0.64
N CYS A 111 9.14 6.89 -0.11
CA CYS A 111 10.55 6.51 -0.09
C CYS A 111 11.45 7.58 -0.72
N CYS A 112 10.99 8.28 -1.76
CA CYS A 112 11.76 9.35 -2.43
C CYS A 112 11.52 10.73 -1.83
N ASN A 113 10.56 10.90 -0.93
CA ASN A 113 10.24 12.17 -0.28
C ASN A 113 10.14 11.97 1.24
N PRO A 114 11.27 11.97 1.97
CA PRO A 114 11.28 11.70 3.42
C PRO A 114 10.40 12.64 4.25
N ASP A 115 10.10 13.84 3.76
CA ASP A 115 9.22 14.80 4.43
C ASP A 115 7.76 14.30 4.51
N ASN A 116 7.37 13.34 3.65
CA ASN A 116 6.04 12.72 3.65
C ASN A 116 5.93 11.53 4.61
N ILE A 117 6.92 11.29 5.48
CA ILE A 117 6.95 10.12 6.35
C ILE A 117 5.96 10.20 7.53
N GLU A 118 5.55 11.40 7.96
CA GLU A 118 4.70 11.55 9.14
C GLU A 118 3.34 10.82 9.03
N PRO A 119 2.57 10.92 7.92
CA PRO A 119 1.35 10.13 7.76
C PRO A 119 1.60 8.62 7.82
N VAL A 120 2.77 8.17 7.36
CA VAL A 120 3.18 6.75 7.43
C VAL A 120 3.49 6.35 8.87
N LYS A 121 4.23 7.19 9.61
CA LYS A 121 4.53 6.95 11.02
C LYS A 121 3.24 6.90 11.86
N GLU A 122 2.31 7.83 11.65
CA GLU A 122 1.02 7.82 12.34
C GLU A 122 0.21 6.55 12.05
N ALA A 123 0.13 6.16 10.77
CA ALA A 123 -0.53 4.93 10.36
C ALA A 123 0.15 3.69 10.98
N MET A 124 1.48 3.66 11.02
CA MET A 124 2.25 2.55 11.56
C MET A 124 2.24 2.50 13.10
N ALA A 125 2.20 3.65 13.79
CA ALA A 125 2.18 3.72 15.25
C ALA A 125 0.87 3.19 15.86
N SER A 126 -0.24 3.29 15.15
CA SER A 126 -1.55 2.85 15.62
C SER A 126 -1.75 1.33 15.47
N GLY A 127 -1.16 0.53 16.36
CA GLY A 127 -1.50 -0.88 16.56
C GLY A 127 -0.66 -1.92 15.80
N ILE A 128 0.33 -1.52 15.00
CA ILE A 128 1.27 -2.48 14.40
C ILE A 128 2.23 -3.00 15.46
N ASN A 129 2.77 -2.15 16.32
CA ASN A 129 3.78 -2.55 17.33
C ASN A 129 3.27 -3.67 18.27
N ASP A 130 2.01 -3.62 18.71
CA ASP A 130 1.45 -4.63 19.61
C ASP A 130 1.25 -5.98 18.90
N LYS A 131 0.97 -5.95 17.58
CA LYS A 131 0.75 -7.16 16.76
C LYS A 131 2.04 -7.71 16.13
N LEU A 132 3.08 -6.90 16.06
CA LEU A 132 4.42 -7.33 15.64
C LEU A 132 5.22 -7.99 16.77
N SER A 133 4.71 -7.96 18.01
CA SER A 133 5.29 -8.65 19.17
C SER A 133 4.73 -10.05 19.28
N ASP A 134 4.95 -10.89 18.26
CA ASP A 134 4.61 -12.29 18.32
C ASP A 134 5.73 -13.06 19.02
N PRO A 135 5.46 -13.66 20.21
CA PRO A 135 6.50 -14.38 20.95
C PRO A 135 7.06 -15.60 20.21
N ASP A 136 6.29 -16.13 19.25
CA ASP A 136 6.67 -17.32 18.47
C ASP A 136 7.48 -16.95 17.21
N ILE A 137 7.49 -15.67 16.80
CA ILE A 137 8.23 -15.21 15.62
C ILE A 137 9.42 -14.34 16.04
N PRO A 138 10.65 -14.88 16.03
CA PRO A 138 11.83 -14.09 16.33
C PRO A 138 11.96 -12.91 15.34
N ASN A 139 12.22 -11.71 15.87
CA ASN A 139 12.38 -10.51 15.05
C ASN A 139 11.17 -10.20 14.14
N ALA A 140 9.95 -10.37 14.64
CA ALA A 140 8.70 -10.22 13.88
C ALA A 140 8.65 -8.92 13.06
N ALA A 141 9.11 -7.78 13.61
CA ALA A 141 9.18 -6.51 12.89
C ALA A 141 10.05 -6.58 11.62
N THR A 142 11.19 -7.30 11.69
CA THR A 142 12.05 -7.51 10.52
C THR A 142 11.38 -8.40 9.48
N ILE A 143 10.70 -9.47 9.92
CA ILE A 143 9.95 -10.35 9.02
C ILE A 143 8.83 -9.59 8.30
N VAL A 144 8.11 -8.73 9.00
CA VAL A 144 7.10 -7.85 8.39
C VAL A 144 7.72 -6.92 7.36
N ALA A 145 8.84 -6.27 7.69
CA ALA A 145 9.56 -5.40 6.75
C ALA A 145 10.04 -6.17 5.50
N ASP A 146 10.52 -7.40 5.66
CA ASP A 146 10.92 -8.27 4.56
C ASP A 146 9.71 -8.63 3.67
N ILE A 147 8.58 -9.03 4.25
CA ILE A 147 7.36 -9.36 3.50
C ILE A 147 6.88 -8.15 2.70
N ILE A 148 6.80 -6.97 3.33
CA ILE A 148 6.42 -5.73 2.67
C ILE A 148 7.36 -5.43 1.50
N SER A 149 8.67 -5.45 1.75
CA SER A 149 9.68 -5.11 0.74
C SER A 149 9.69 -6.07 -0.43
N LEU A 150 9.63 -7.38 -0.17
CA LEU A 150 9.62 -8.42 -1.20
C LEU A 150 8.35 -8.34 -2.06
N ASN A 151 7.19 -8.17 -1.43
CA ASN A 151 5.93 -8.07 -2.15
C ASN A 151 5.86 -6.77 -2.98
N LEU A 152 6.19 -5.61 -2.41
CA LEU A 152 6.22 -4.35 -3.17
C LEU A 152 7.16 -4.43 -4.37
N SER A 153 8.37 -4.97 -4.19
CA SER A 153 9.36 -5.10 -5.27
C SER A 153 8.86 -5.96 -6.42
N ALA A 154 8.09 -7.03 -6.14
CA ALA A 154 7.51 -7.88 -7.18
C ALA A 154 6.60 -7.07 -8.12
N PHE A 155 5.68 -6.28 -7.57
CA PHE A 155 4.75 -5.46 -8.39
C PHE A 155 5.43 -4.29 -9.09
N LEU A 156 6.50 -3.73 -8.54
CA LEU A 156 7.29 -2.70 -9.22
C LEU A 156 8.07 -3.27 -10.42
N MET A 157 8.54 -4.51 -10.31
CA MET A 157 9.35 -5.15 -11.35
C MET A 157 8.51 -5.86 -12.42
N ALA A 158 7.29 -6.32 -12.11
CA ALA A 158 6.46 -7.07 -13.05
C ALA A 158 6.32 -6.42 -14.44
N PRO A 159 5.95 -5.14 -14.58
CA PRO A 159 5.82 -4.50 -15.89
C PRO A 159 7.17 -4.35 -16.62
N VAL A 160 8.28 -4.25 -15.90
CA VAL A 160 9.63 -4.18 -16.49
C VAL A 160 10.01 -5.54 -17.07
N ILE A 161 9.81 -6.61 -16.28
CA ILE A 161 10.11 -7.99 -16.67
C ILE A 161 9.28 -8.40 -17.90
N ALA A 162 8.00 -8.05 -17.93
CA ALA A 162 7.13 -8.32 -19.07
C ALA A 162 7.58 -7.57 -20.33
N LYS A 163 7.96 -6.29 -20.20
CA LYS A 163 8.50 -5.50 -21.32
C LYS A 163 9.83 -6.02 -21.87
N LEU A 164 10.65 -6.65 -21.02
CA LEU A 164 11.89 -7.31 -21.44
C LEU A 164 11.63 -8.66 -22.13
N GLY A 165 10.38 -9.15 -22.12
CA GLY A 165 10.00 -10.38 -22.81
C GLY A 165 10.41 -11.67 -22.09
N PHE A 166 10.74 -11.61 -20.79
CA PHE A 166 11.12 -12.80 -20.03
C PHE A 166 9.92 -13.69 -19.69
N CYS A 167 8.79 -13.08 -19.30
CA CYS A 167 7.51 -13.74 -19.02
C CYS A 167 6.41 -12.67 -18.95
N THR A 168 5.15 -13.08 -18.82
CA THR A 168 4.04 -12.16 -18.55
C THR A 168 4.09 -11.61 -17.12
N GLU A 169 3.38 -10.52 -16.86
CA GLU A 169 3.28 -9.95 -15.49
C GLU A 169 2.71 -10.98 -14.51
N ASP A 170 1.64 -11.67 -14.90
CA ASP A 170 0.99 -12.69 -14.04
C ASP A 170 1.91 -13.87 -13.75
N GLU A 171 2.60 -14.42 -14.75
CA GLU A 171 3.58 -15.50 -14.56
C GLU A 171 4.71 -15.09 -13.61
N PHE A 172 5.19 -13.85 -13.74
CA PHE A 172 6.20 -13.31 -12.84
C PHE A 172 5.68 -13.17 -11.42
N LEU A 173 4.50 -12.56 -11.25
CA LEU A 173 3.90 -12.34 -9.94
C LEU A 173 3.59 -13.65 -9.21
N ASP A 174 3.03 -14.65 -9.89
CA ASP A 174 2.70 -15.94 -9.29
C ASP A 174 3.96 -16.68 -8.82
N ARG A 175 5.04 -16.64 -9.61
CA ARG A 175 6.34 -17.17 -9.21
C ARG A 175 6.91 -16.42 -8.01
N ARG A 176 6.90 -15.08 -8.05
CA ARG A 176 7.44 -14.24 -6.95
C ARG A 176 6.70 -14.44 -5.65
N ARG A 177 5.39 -14.67 -5.69
CA ARG A 177 4.61 -15.02 -4.49
C ARG A 177 5.19 -16.26 -3.80
N GLN A 178 5.43 -17.34 -4.53
CA GLN A 178 5.99 -18.58 -3.97
C GLN A 178 7.45 -18.40 -3.49
N GLU A 179 8.28 -17.71 -4.27
CA GLU A 179 9.66 -17.41 -3.91
C GLU A 179 9.76 -16.53 -2.65
N ASN A 180 8.87 -15.55 -2.49
CA ASN A 180 8.84 -14.70 -1.31
C ASN A 180 8.50 -15.52 -0.06
N ILE A 181 7.52 -16.42 -0.11
CA ILE A 181 7.20 -17.34 0.98
C ILE A 181 8.45 -18.17 1.35
N GLY A 182 9.04 -18.84 0.37
CA GLY A 182 10.25 -19.66 0.60
C GLY A 182 11.41 -18.87 1.21
N THR A 183 11.64 -17.63 0.75
CA THR A 183 12.68 -16.75 1.26
C THR A 183 12.47 -16.41 2.73
N ILE A 184 11.27 -16.04 3.12
CA ILE A 184 10.92 -15.71 4.51
C ILE A 184 11.06 -16.94 5.41
N LEU A 185 10.58 -18.11 4.99
CA LEU A 185 10.67 -19.35 5.75
C LEU A 185 12.13 -19.79 5.96
N LEU A 186 12.98 -19.64 4.94
CA LEU A 186 14.42 -19.90 5.06
C LEU A 186 15.08 -18.97 6.09
N LYS A 187 14.74 -17.68 6.05
CA LYS A 187 15.28 -16.70 7.01
C LYS A 187 14.88 -17.02 8.44
N LEU A 188 13.65 -17.44 8.69
CA LEU A 188 13.17 -17.86 10.01
C LEU A 188 13.98 -19.07 10.54
N LYS A 189 14.21 -20.09 9.72
CA LYS A 189 15.00 -21.27 10.11
C LYS A 189 16.43 -20.91 10.52
N HIS A 190 17.05 -19.94 9.84
CA HIS A 190 18.39 -19.47 10.16
C HIS A 190 18.45 -18.53 11.38
N SER A 191 17.35 -17.89 11.74
CA SER A 191 17.27 -17.00 12.92
C SER A 191 16.99 -17.75 14.22
N SER A 192 16.66 -19.04 14.13
CA SER A 192 16.37 -19.94 15.27
C SER A 192 17.59 -20.79 15.69
N LEU A 193 18.75 -20.61 15.04
CA LEU A 193 20.06 -21.20 15.34
C LEU A 193 20.97 -20.18 16.03
#